data_5d2edb5528c358ec733107f66701592d
#
_entry.id   5d2edb5528c358ec733107f66701592d
#
_cell.length_a   1.000
_cell.length_b   1.000
_cell.length_c   1.000
_cell.angle_alpha   90.00
_cell.angle_beta   90.00
_cell.angle_gamma   90.00
#
_symmetry.space_group_name_H-M   'P 1'
#
loop_
_entity.id
_entity.type
_entity.pdbx_description
1 polymer ?
#
loop_
_entity_poly.entity_id
_entity_poly.type
_entity_poly.pdbx_seq_one_letter_code
_entity_poly.pdbx_strand_id
1 'polypeptide(L)'
;MKPFNALIKAFHYAAWVAATVVAIPAFAQTQDVTIRFAAHVNGQPFECGKSYPDIGTTRSVITPSDFRMYVSEVHLINRQGQAVKVELEQDKVWQFEDIGLLDFENAQGPCRNGTPAMNQTVRGRVPAGQYQGLRFTLGVPFARNHGDPTVAPAPLSSTAMFWNWQGGYKFLKFDAATSGQQAVTAPPAAHGGGSASGFSVHLGSTSCASASKTTAPTACQQPNRVVVDFPAFNVNKHVVVADIGPVLSKANVDINTPGTSPGCMSFLGDADCKTIMPALGLPYMDHQAGKQQLFSVK
;
A
#
# COMPACT_ATOMS: atom_id res chain seq x y z
N MET A 1 24.62 104.70 13.19
CA MET A 1 24.82 103.57 12.28
C MET A 1 24.92 102.26 13.11
N LYS A 2 23.94 101.42 13.04
CA LYS A 2 23.90 100.11 13.78
C LYS A 2 24.13 99.04 12.78
N PRO A 3 24.96 98.01 13.04
CA PRO A 3 25.10 96.84 12.16
C PRO A 3 23.98 95.78 12.39
N PHE A 4 23.48 95.27 11.29
CA PHE A 4 22.52 94.14 11.22
C PHE A 4 23.25 92.81 11.41
N ASN A 5 22.89 92.07 12.45
CA ASN A 5 23.35 90.67 12.60
C ASN A 5 22.36 89.76 11.94
N ALA A 6 22.78 89.01 10.90
CA ALA A 6 22.03 88.01 10.26
C ALA A 6 22.32 86.60 10.94
N LEU A 7 21.30 86.04 11.59
CA LEU A 7 21.35 84.69 12.14
C LEU A 7 21.07 83.66 11.01
N ILE A 8 22.07 82.83 10.65
CA ILE A 8 21.93 81.73 9.78
C ILE A 8 21.44 80.50 10.63
N LYS A 9 20.19 80.07 10.42
CA LYS A 9 19.67 78.85 11.00
C LYS A 9 20.12 77.67 10.11
N ALA A 10 20.98 76.76 10.61
CA ALA A 10 21.36 75.54 9.99
C ALA A 10 20.25 74.48 10.25
N PHE A 11 19.59 74.05 9.19
CA PHE A 11 18.64 72.91 9.24
C PHE A 11 19.45 71.62 9.09
N HIS A 12 19.44 70.77 10.14
CA HIS A 12 19.97 69.40 10.07
C HIS A 12 18.89 68.48 9.55
N TYR A 13 19.03 68.01 8.32
CA TYR A 13 18.19 66.90 7.80
C TYR A 13 18.77 65.56 8.29
N ALA A 14 18.10 64.91 9.24
CA ALA A 14 18.40 63.54 9.61
C ALA A 14 17.78 62.61 8.54
N ALA A 15 18.62 62.03 7.68
CA ALA A 15 18.18 61.02 6.73
C ALA A 15 18.00 59.66 7.45
N TRP A 16 16.76 59.26 7.62
CA TRP A 16 16.42 57.88 8.08
C TRP A 16 16.65 56.92 6.93
N VAL A 17 17.70 56.09 6.99
CA VAL A 17 17.88 54.94 6.10
C VAL A 17 17.02 53.79 6.64
N ALA A 18 15.87 53.56 6.01
CA ALA A 18 15.05 52.39 6.27
C ALA A 18 15.76 51.15 5.68
N ALA A 19 16.38 50.35 6.52
CA ALA A 19 16.88 49.03 6.13
C ALA A 19 15.71 48.08 5.88
N THR A 20 15.39 47.83 4.61
CA THR A 20 14.45 46.77 4.21
C THR A 20 15.13 45.42 4.43
N VAL A 21 14.73 44.71 5.49
CA VAL A 21 15.10 43.30 5.71
C VAL A 21 14.33 42.47 4.68
N VAL A 22 15.00 42.06 3.61
CA VAL A 22 14.49 41.07 2.67
C VAL A 22 14.48 39.71 3.39
N ALA A 23 13.32 39.27 3.84
CA ALA A 23 13.15 37.92 4.37
C ALA A 23 13.37 36.91 3.21
N ILE A 24 14.54 36.28 3.18
CA ILE A 24 14.81 35.15 2.30
C ILE A 24 13.94 34.01 2.81
N PRO A 25 13.05 33.37 1.97
CA PRO A 25 12.30 32.24 2.40
C PRO A 25 13.29 31.12 2.79
N ALA A 26 13.29 30.75 4.07
CA ALA A 26 14.05 29.60 4.53
C ALA A 26 13.41 28.38 3.87
N PHE A 27 14.06 27.77 2.89
CA PHE A 27 13.66 26.45 2.41
C PHE A 27 13.69 25.50 3.60
N ALA A 28 12.54 24.95 3.94
CA ALA A 28 12.45 23.98 5.03
C ALA A 28 13.41 22.82 4.68
N GLN A 29 14.39 22.57 5.55
CA GLN A 29 15.33 21.47 5.37
C GLN A 29 14.54 20.16 5.34
N THR A 30 14.84 19.30 4.38
CA THR A 30 14.23 17.96 4.28
C THR A 30 15.24 16.89 4.69
N GLN A 31 14.73 15.71 5.08
CA GLN A 31 15.52 14.52 5.35
C GLN A 31 14.98 13.35 4.53
N ASP A 32 15.89 12.51 4.06
CA ASP A 32 15.55 11.26 3.38
C ASP A 32 15.06 10.24 4.39
N VAL A 33 14.07 9.46 4.01
CA VAL A 33 13.52 8.37 4.82
C VAL A 33 13.37 7.11 3.99
N THR A 34 13.63 5.96 4.61
CA THR A 34 13.44 4.64 4.03
C THR A 34 12.62 3.79 4.99
N ILE A 35 11.38 3.49 4.62
CA ILE A 35 10.50 2.60 5.37
C ILE A 35 10.74 1.19 4.85
N ARG A 36 11.15 0.29 5.73
CA ARG A 36 11.50 -1.10 5.40
C ARG A 36 10.30 -2.00 5.66
N PHE A 37 10.09 -2.93 4.74
CA PHE A 37 9.07 -3.96 4.83
C PHE A 37 9.71 -5.35 4.73
N ALA A 38 9.04 -6.34 5.31
CA ALA A 38 9.40 -7.75 5.16
C ALA A 38 8.11 -8.56 5.02
N ALA A 39 8.13 -9.56 4.13
CA ALA A 39 7.03 -10.50 3.99
C ALA A 39 7.28 -11.75 4.85
N HIS A 40 6.23 -12.21 5.52
CA HIS A 40 6.24 -13.42 6.34
C HIS A 40 5.04 -14.33 6.02
N VAL A 41 5.20 -15.60 6.34
CA VAL A 41 4.13 -16.59 6.37
C VAL A 41 4.20 -17.29 7.72
N ASN A 42 3.20 -17.06 8.57
CA ASN A 42 3.09 -17.62 9.91
C ASN A 42 4.37 -17.40 10.76
N GLY A 43 4.84 -16.16 10.79
CA GLY A 43 6.02 -15.73 11.55
C GLY A 43 7.37 -16.03 10.91
N GLN A 44 7.42 -16.81 9.83
CA GLN A 44 8.65 -17.16 9.11
C GLN A 44 8.84 -16.24 7.88
N PRO A 45 10.08 -15.85 7.52
CA PRO A 45 10.34 -15.08 6.31
C PRO A 45 9.76 -15.78 5.06
N PHE A 46 9.11 -14.99 4.20
CA PHE A 46 8.61 -15.46 2.91
C PHE A 46 9.78 -15.76 1.97
N GLU A 47 9.71 -16.89 1.31
CA GLU A 47 10.62 -17.33 0.25
C GLU A 47 9.83 -18.09 -0.81
N CYS A 48 10.07 -17.80 -2.09
CA CYS A 48 9.44 -18.53 -3.20
C CYS A 48 9.81 -20.02 -3.15
N GLY A 49 8.80 -20.87 -3.20
CA GLY A 49 8.97 -22.33 -3.19
C GLY A 49 9.22 -22.96 -1.82
N LYS A 50 9.35 -22.17 -0.76
CA LYS A 50 9.38 -22.69 0.59
C LYS A 50 7.98 -23.09 1.03
N SER A 51 7.88 -24.22 1.71
CA SER A 51 6.61 -24.69 2.27
C SER A 51 6.47 -24.28 3.73
N TYR A 52 5.26 -23.86 4.12
CA TYR A 52 4.92 -23.37 5.45
C TYR A 52 3.79 -24.22 6.03
N PRO A 53 4.02 -24.90 7.15
CA PRO A 53 3.01 -25.76 7.79
C PRO A 53 2.04 -24.94 8.65
N ASP A 54 0.98 -25.64 9.11
CA ASP A 54 0.02 -25.18 10.09
C ASP A 54 -0.79 -23.94 9.67
N ILE A 55 -1.16 -23.84 8.40
CA ILE A 55 -1.92 -22.72 7.86
C ILE A 55 -3.41 -23.05 7.78
N GLY A 56 -4.23 -22.07 8.19
CA GLY A 56 -5.68 -22.17 8.16
C GLY A 56 -6.27 -23.14 9.17
N THR A 57 -7.59 -23.36 9.06
CA THR A 57 -8.33 -24.23 9.98
C THR A 57 -8.01 -25.72 9.79
N THR A 58 -7.52 -26.09 8.61
CA THR A 58 -7.11 -27.44 8.26
C THR A 58 -5.65 -27.74 8.58
N ARG A 59 -4.89 -26.73 9.05
CA ARG A 59 -3.46 -26.84 9.36
C ARG A 59 -2.65 -27.35 8.16
N SER A 60 -3.01 -26.91 6.99
CA SER A 60 -2.37 -27.32 5.73
C SER A 60 -0.94 -26.79 5.61
N VAL A 61 -0.17 -27.43 4.76
CA VAL A 61 1.09 -26.92 4.26
C VAL A 61 0.80 -26.08 3.02
N ILE A 62 1.24 -24.81 3.00
CA ILE A 62 1.15 -23.97 1.81
C ILE A 62 2.52 -23.71 1.21
N THR A 63 2.56 -23.56 -0.11
CA THR A 63 3.75 -23.17 -0.87
C THR A 63 3.41 -21.93 -1.68
N PRO A 64 3.82 -20.75 -1.24
CA PRO A 64 3.52 -19.49 -1.93
C PRO A 64 4.13 -19.40 -3.32
N SER A 65 3.42 -18.70 -4.21
CA SER A 65 3.83 -18.42 -5.59
C SER A 65 3.74 -16.95 -5.99
N ASP A 66 3.23 -16.09 -5.10
CA ASP A 66 3.20 -14.63 -5.27
C ASP A 66 3.00 -13.94 -3.92
N PHE A 67 3.66 -12.79 -3.70
CA PHE A 67 3.39 -11.90 -2.58
C PHE A 67 3.79 -10.48 -2.95
N ARG A 68 2.82 -9.70 -3.41
CA ARG A 68 2.99 -8.31 -3.81
C ARG A 68 1.87 -7.44 -3.26
N MET A 69 2.15 -6.15 -3.04
CA MET A 69 1.12 -5.21 -2.58
C MET A 69 1.45 -3.77 -2.94
N TYR A 70 0.40 -2.98 -3.15
CA TYR A 70 0.51 -1.53 -3.24
C TYR A 70 0.29 -0.87 -1.89
N VAL A 71 1.17 0.05 -1.56
CA VAL A 71 1.00 0.98 -0.43
C VAL A 71 0.94 2.40 -0.96
N SER A 72 0.13 3.24 -0.33
CA SER A 72 -0.05 4.64 -0.73
C SER A 72 -0.28 5.54 0.46
N GLU A 73 -0.32 6.86 0.23
CA GLU A 73 -0.64 7.84 1.28
C GLU A 73 0.23 7.69 2.52
N VAL A 74 1.53 7.53 2.30
CA VAL A 74 2.49 7.26 3.37
C VAL A 74 2.77 8.55 4.15
N HIS A 75 2.61 8.48 5.47
CA HIS A 75 2.85 9.59 6.40
C HIS A 75 3.69 9.13 7.58
N LEU A 76 4.61 9.98 8.02
CA LEU A 76 5.23 9.84 9.33
C LEU A 76 4.49 10.71 10.35
N ILE A 77 4.34 10.22 11.57
CA ILE A 77 3.66 10.95 12.64
C ILE A 77 4.74 11.64 13.48
N ASN A 78 4.67 12.96 13.58
CA ASN A 78 5.61 13.74 14.39
C ASN A 78 5.28 13.63 15.89
N ARG A 79 6.10 14.26 16.73
CA ARG A 79 5.90 14.23 18.20
C ARG A 79 4.63 14.92 18.67
N GLN A 80 4.05 15.81 17.86
CA GLN A 80 2.77 16.47 18.12
C GLN A 80 1.55 15.64 17.67
N GLY A 81 1.76 14.44 17.13
CA GLY A 81 0.71 13.58 16.61
C GLY A 81 0.22 13.96 15.20
N GLN A 82 0.86 14.90 14.53
CA GLN A 82 0.47 15.33 13.20
C GLN A 82 1.02 14.37 12.14
N ALA A 83 0.19 14.00 11.17
CA ALA A 83 0.60 13.21 10.02
C ALA A 83 1.31 14.12 9.00
N VAL A 84 2.55 13.81 8.69
CA VAL A 84 3.40 14.51 7.73
C VAL A 84 3.60 13.59 6.53
N LYS A 85 3.15 14.02 5.36
CA LYS A 85 3.25 13.23 4.13
C LYS A 85 4.71 12.95 3.80
N VAL A 86 4.99 11.73 3.40
CA VAL A 86 6.27 11.35 2.79
C VAL A 86 6.17 11.62 1.29
N GLU A 87 6.97 12.57 0.80
CA GLU A 87 7.12 12.80 -0.64
C GLU A 87 7.96 11.67 -1.22
N LEU A 88 7.30 10.72 -1.89
CA LEU A 88 7.96 9.51 -2.39
C LEU A 88 8.99 9.84 -3.47
N GLU A 89 10.09 9.12 -3.48
CA GLU A 89 11.06 9.12 -4.57
C GLU A 89 10.39 8.62 -5.85
N GLN A 90 10.57 9.35 -6.95
CA GLN A 90 9.99 8.98 -8.25
C GLN A 90 11.00 8.17 -9.06
N ASP A 91 11.19 6.91 -8.67
CA ASP A 91 12.23 6.03 -9.24
C ASP A 91 11.83 5.40 -10.59
N LYS A 92 10.58 5.60 -11.02
CA LYS A 92 10.03 5.09 -12.30
C LYS A 92 10.03 3.56 -12.44
N VAL A 93 10.17 2.86 -11.34
CA VAL A 93 10.16 1.39 -11.26
C VAL A 93 9.18 0.92 -10.19
N TRP A 94 9.38 1.37 -8.95
CA TRP A 94 8.67 0.91 -7.78
C TRP A 94 7.75 1.96 -7.17
N GLN A 95 7.97 3.24 -7.50
CA GLN A 95 7.23 4.35 -6.91
C GLN A 95 6.78 5.34 -7.97
N PHE A 96 5.52 5.74 -7.90
CA PHE A 96 4.90 6.75 -8.75
C PHE A 96 3.91 7.59 -7.95
N GLU A 97 4.07 8.91 -7.99
CA GLU A 97 3.30 9.85 -7.17
C GLU A 97 3.39 9.46 -5.68
N ASP A 98 2.27 9.09 -5.05
CA ASP A 98 2.19 8.64 -3.65
C ASP A 98 1.95 7.12 -3.52
N ILE A 99 2.24 6.36 -4.56
CA ILE A 99 2.02 4.91 -4.63
C ILE A 99 3.37 4.20 -4.71
N GLY A 100 3.56 3.16 -3.89
CA GLY A 100 4.68 2.24 -3.96
C GLY A 100 4.21 0.80 -4.14
N LEU A 101 4.90 0.04 -5.00
CA LEU A 101 4.73 -1.41 -5.11
C LEU A 101 5.79 -2.10 -4.26
N LEU A 102 5.36 -2.89 -3.30
CA LEU A 102 6.19 -3.85 -2.59
C LEU A 102 6.10 -5.19 -3.32
N ASP A 103 7.26 -5.75 -3.65
CA ASP A 103 7.41 -7.01 -4.37
C ASP A 103 8.39 -7.91 -3.63
N PHE A 104 7.88 -9.00 -3.07
CA PHE A 104 8.66 -9.94 -2.27
C PHE A 104 9.00 -11.21 -3.04
N GLU A 105 8.46 -11.41 -4.24
CA GLU A 105 8.72 -12.54 -5.08
C GLU A 105 9.89 -12.26 -6.04
N ASN A 106 10.58 -13.31 -6.51
CA ASN A 106 11.84 -13.19 -7.28
C ASN A 106 11.83 -13.97 -8.59
N ALA A 107 10.65 -14.31 -9.10
CA ALA A 107 10.43 -15.10 -10.32
C ALA A 107 11.03 -16.53 -10.27
N GLN A 108 11.43 -17.04 -9.09
CA GLN A 108 12.01 -18.38 -8.99
C GLN A 108 10.96 -19.42 -8.58
N GLY A 109 11.20 -20.68 -8.99
CA GLY A 109 10.33 -21.81 -8.64
C GLY A 109 8.87 -21.56 -8.97
N PRO A 110 7.96 -21.66 -7.98
CA PRO A 110 6.53 -21.39 -8.19
C PRO A 110 6.21 -19.93 -8.47
N CYS A 111 7.10 -18.98 -8.14
CA CYS A 111 6.94 -17.54 -8.42
C CYS A 111 7.27 -17.13 -9.88
N ARG A 112 7.37 -18.06 -10.78
CA ARG A 112 7.79 -17.85 -12.19
C ARG A 112 6.95 -16.84 -13.00
N ASN A 113 5.79 -16.43 -12.50
CA ASN A 113 4.94 -15.42 -13.14
C ASN A 113 5.23 -14.00 -12.65
N GLY A 114 6.26 -13.84 -11.80
CA GLY A 114 6.72 -12.58 -11.29
C GLY A 114 7.90 -12.00 -12.04
N THR A 115 8.68 -11.15 -11.36
CA THR A 115 9.87 -10.52 -11.90
C THR A 115 11.09 -10.84 -11.02
N PRO A 116 12.31 -10.94 -11.60
CA PRO A 116 13.51 -11.20 -10.78
C PRO A 116 13.85 -10.09 -9.79
N ALA A 117 13.45 -8.87 -10.10
CA ALA A 117 13.70 -7.71 -9.24
C ALA A 117 12.63 -7.63 -8.14
N MET A 118 13.09 -7.42 -6.91
CA MET A 118 12.27 -7.30 -5.70
C MET A 118 12.32 -5.87 -5.14
N ASN A 119 11.28 -5.45 -4.43
CA ASN A 119 11.27 -4.20 -3.68
C ASN A 119 10.65 -4.39 -2.29
N GLN A 120 11.42 -4.11 -1.26
CA GLN A 120 11.03 -4.23 0.15
C GLN A 120 11.09 -2.88 0.88
N THR A 121 11.09 -1.77 0.14
CA THR A 121 11.23 -0.44 0.73
C THR A 121 10.31 0.57 0.09
N VAL A 122 9.89 1.55 0.90
CA VAL A 122 9.33 2.81 0.41
C VAL A 122 10.28 3.93 0.80
N ARG A 123 10.74 4.69 -0.19
CA ARG A 123 11.70 5.76 -0.03
C ARG A 123 11.09 7.12 -0.37
N GLY A 124 11.52 8.14 0.34
CA GLY A 124 11.04 9.49 0.09
C GLY A 124 11.68 10.51 1.01
N ARG A 125 11.08 11.68 1.07
CA ARG A 125 11.53 12.80 1.88
C ARG A 125 10.42 13.35 2.75
N VAL A 126 10.82 13.87 3.89
CA VAL A 126 9.95 14.61 4.81
C VAL A 126 10.68 15.86 5.29
N PRO A 127 9.99 16.90 5.78
CA PRO A 127 10.64 18.01 6.51
C PRO A 127 11.55 17.46 7.60
N ALA A 128 12.72 18.07 7.81
CA ALA A 128 13.64 17.67 8.87
C ALA A 128 12.94 17.77 10.23
N GLY A 129 13.02 16.70 11.03
CA GLY A 129 12.30 16.61 12.29
C GLY A 129 12.40 15.24 12.93
N GLN A 130 11.65 15.08 14.02
CA GLN A 130 11.56 13.81 14.74
C GLN A 130 10.18 13.19 14.56
N TYR A 131 10.18 11.93 14.20
CA TYR A 131 8.99 11.16 13.91
C TYR A 131 8.93 9.93 14.83
N GLN A 132 7.73 9.61 15.31
CA GLN A 132 7.50 8.52 16.27
C GLN A 132 6.43 7.54 15.83
N GLY A 133 5.78 7.78 14.68
CA GLY A 133 4.74 6.90 14.15
C GLY A 133 4.79 6.84 12.63
N LEU A 134 4.07 5.86 12.09
CA LEU A 134 3.89 5.62 10.65
C LEU A 134 2.42 5.36 10.36
N ARG A 135 1.91 5.98 9.30
CA ARG A 135 0.60 5.68 8.71
C ARG A 135 0.76 5.47 7.21
N PHE A 136 0.08 4.47 6.68
CA PHE A 136 -0.04 4.26 5.23
C PHE A 136 -1.36 3.57 4.90
N THR A 137 -1.70 3.54 3.62
CA THR A 137 -2.87 2.81 3.12
C THR A 137 -2.40 1.63 2.27
N LEU A 138 -2.85 0.40 2.59
CA LEU A 138 -2.78 -0.73 1.67
C LEU A 138 -3.83 -0.49 0.58
N GLY A 139 -3.39 -0.22 -0.64
CA GLY A 139 -4.26 0.06 -1.77
C GLY A 139 -3.76 1.16 -2.69
N VAL A 140 -4.45 1.27 -3.83
CA VAL A 140 -4.25 2.32 -4.83
C VAL A 140 -5.35 3.37 -4.68
N PRO A 141 -5.06 4.68 -4.68
CA PRO A 141 -6.07 5.73 -4.67
C PRO A 141 -7.03 5.60 -5.86
N PHE A 142 -8.33 5.89 -5.65
CA PHE A 142 -9.36 5.70 -6.68
C PHE A 142 -8.99 6.39 -8.01
N ALA A 143 -8.43 7.58 -7.97
CA ALA A 143 -8.01 8.34 -9.15
C ALA A 143 -6.99 7.61 -10.05
N ARG A 144 -6.28 6.61 -9.50
CA ARG A 144 -5.27 5.81 -10.21
C ARG A 144 -5.65 4.33 -10.34
N ASN A 145 -6.67 3.89 -9.61
CA ASN A 145 -7.02 2.46 -9.51
C ASN A 145 -7.61 1.87 -10.80
N HIS A 146 -8.21 2.68 -11.66
CA HIS A 146 -8.99 2.20 -12.81
C HIS A 146 -8.44 2.69 -14.15
N GLY A 147 -7.15 3.07 -14.18
CA GLY A 147 -6.45 3.46 -15.41
C GLY A 147 -6.04 2.25 -16.26
N ASP A 148 -5.59 2.53 -17.48
CA ASP A 148 -5.06 1.52 -18.39
C ASP A 148 -3.62 1.12 -17.98
N PRO A 149 -3.38 -0.11 -17.52
CA PRO A 149 -2.04 -0.54 -17.10
C PRO A 149 -1.04 -0.62 -18.27
N THR A 150 -1.51 -0.68 -19.52
CA THR A 150 -0.63 -0.80 -20.70
C THR A 150 0.09 0.51 -21.03
N VAL A 151 -0.45 1.63 -20.58
CA VAL A 151 0.13 2.98 -20.77
C VAL A 151 0.45 3.67 -19.44
N ALA A 152 0.10 3.06 -18.32
CA ALA A 152 0.40 3.60 -17.00
C ALA A 152 1.91 3.60 -16.74
N PRO A 153 2.45 4.59 -16.02
CA PRO A 153 3.84 4.55 -15.58
C PRO A 153 4.02 3.44 -14.53
N ALA A 154 5.23 2.84 -14.48
CA ALA A 154 5.57 1.91 -13.42
C ALA A 154 5.47 2.59 -12.03
N PRO A 155 5.00 1.87 -11.01
CA PRO A 155 4.70 0.44 -10.95
C PRO A 155 3.28 0.06 -11.40
N LEU A 156 2.46 1.01 -11.83
CA LEU A 156 1.08 0.77 -12.25
C LEU A 156 0.98 0.05 -13.62
N SER A 157 2.07 -0.09 -14.35
CA SER A 157 2.15 -0.91 -15.57
C SER A 157 2.15 -2.43 -15.32
N SER A 158 2.18 -2.88 -14.06
CA SER A 158 2.17 -4.31 -13.73
C SER A 158 0.79 -4.94 -13.99
N THR A 159 0.63 -5.60 -15.14
CA THR A 159 -0.62 -6.27 -15.51
C THR A 159 -0.95 -7.46 -14.60
N ALA A 160 0.05 -8.09 -13.97
CA ALA A 160 -0.15 -9.15 -12.99
C ALA A 160 -0.89 -8.65 -11.73
N MET A 161 -0.78 -7.35 -11.45
CA MET A 161 -1.47 -6.67 -10.34
C MET A 161 -2.77 -5.98 -10.76
N PHE A 162 -3.28 -6.25 -11.96
CA PHE A 162 -4.50 -5.65 -12.48
C PHE A 162 -5.54 -6.73 -12.80
N TRP A 163 -6.80 -6.48 -12.53
CA TRP A 163 -7.91 -7.37 -12.92
C TRP A 163 -8.50 -6.98 -14.29
N ASN A 164 -9.17 -5.85 -14.30
CA ASN A 164 -9.82 -5.23 -15.46
C ASN A 164 -10.16 -3.78 -15.08
N TRP A 165 -10.64 -2.98 -16.03
CA TRP A 165 -10.97 -1.57 -15.81
C TRP A 165 -11.99 -1.35 -14.67
N GLN A 166 -13.01 -2.21 -14.57
CA GLN A 166 -14.02 -2.10 -13.53
C GLN A 166 -13.45 -2.43 -12.13
N GLY A 167 -12.64 -3.49 -12.01
CA GLY A 167 -12.07 -3.91 -10.74
C GLY A 167 -10.83 -3.11 -10.35
N GLY A 168 -10.06 -2.63 -11.32
CA GLY A 168 -8.80 -1.94 -11.09
C GLY A 168 -7.68 -2.86 -10.64
N TYR A 169 -6.77 -2.31 -9.82
CA TYR A 169 -5.61 -3.01 -9.32
C TYR A 169 -5.93 -3.94 -8.13
N LYS A 170 -5.17 -5.03 -8.04
CA LYS A 170 -5.05 -5.82 -6.80
C LYS A 170 -4.17 -5.05 -5.84
N PHE A 171 -4.72 -4.67 -4.69
CA PHE A 171 -3.99 -3.95 -3.65
C PHE A 171 -3.04 -4.85 -2.88
N LEU A 172 -3.47 -6.09 -2.69
CA LEU A 172 -2.69 -7.22 -2.20
C LEU A 172 -2.90 -8.39 -3.17
N LYS A 173 -1.81 -9.04 -3.52
CA LYS A 173 -1.81 -10.32 -4.24
C LYS A 173 -0.95 -11.30 -3.47
N PHE A 174 -1.57 -12.34 -2.97
CA PHE A 174 -0.93 -13.50 -2.38
C PHE A 174 -1.53 -14.75 -3.03
N ASP A 175 -0.69 -15.60 -3.57
CA ASP A 175 -1.07 -16.88 -4.18
C ASP A 175 -0.26 -18.02 -3.56
N ALA A 176 -0.90 -19.15 -3.27
CA ALA A 176 -0.24 -20.33 -2.74
C ALA A 176 -0.89 -21.62 -3.20
N ALA A 177 -0.10 -22.66 -3.45
CA ALA A 177 -0.58 -24.02 -3.47
C ALA A 177 -0.83 -24.51 -2.04
N THR A 178 -1.78 -25.43 -1.84
CA THR A 178 -2.07 -26.06 -0.55
C THR A 178 -1.97 -27.58 -0.64
N SER A 179 -1.51 -28.23 0.42
CA SER A 179 -1.30 -29.69 0.44
C SER A 179 -2.59 -30.51 0.58
N GLY A 180 -3.63 -29.90 1.15
CA GLY A 180 -4.91 -30.57 1.41
C GLY A 180 -5.99 -30.25 0.37
N GLN A 181 -5.62 -29.59 -0.72
CA GLN A 181 -6.58 -29.13 -1.69
C GLN A 181 -7.39 -30.24 -2.31
N GLN A 182 -8.70 -30.12 -2.19
CA GLN A 182 -9.65 -30.96 -2.90
C GLN A 182 -9.91 -30.37 -4.29
N ALA A 183 -9.84 -31.23 -5.31
CA ALA A 183 -10.22 -30.85 -6.67
C ALA A 183 -11.69 -30.41 -6.69
N VAL A 184 -11.91 -29.12 -6.86
CA VAL A 184 -13.25 -28.60 -7.12
C VAL A 184 -13.41 -28.54 -8.63
N THR A 185 -14.47 -29.20 -9.14
CA THR A 185 -14.93 -28.96 -10.51
C THR A 185 -15.48 -27.54 -10.58
N ALA A 186 -14.58 -26.59 -10.75
CA ALA A 186 -14.98 -25.21 -10.95
C ALA A 186 -15.52 -25.03 -12.37
N PRO A 187 -16.63 -24.30 -12.56
CA PRO A 187 -16.98 -23.80 -13.88
C PRO A 187 -15.83 -22.92 -14.41
N PRO A 188 -15.64 -22.79 -15.74
CA PRO A 188 -14.59 -21.97 -16.29
C PRO A 188 -14.67 -20.56 -15.70
N ALA A 189 -13.62 -20.17 -15.01
CA ALA A 189 -13.56 -18.92 -14.25
C ALA A 189 -13.83 -17.73 -15.17
N ALA A 190 -14.76 -16.88 -14.80
CA ALA A 190 -15.09 -15.64 -15.52
C ALA A 190 -13.93 -14.61 -15.53
N HIS A 191 -12.83 -14.90 -14.83
CA HIS A 191 -11.69 -14.00 -14.66
C HIS A 191 -10.36 -14.77 -14.68
N GLY A 192 -9.77 -14.90 -15.90
CA GLY A 192 -8.39 -15.35 -16.10
C GLY A 192 -8.17 -16.84 -15.78
N GLY A 193 -8.15 -17.67 -16.82
CA GLY A 193 -7.95 -19.11 -16.73
C GLY A 193 -6.59 -19.48 -16.17
N GLY A 194 -6.52 -19.74 -14.87
CA GLY A 194 -5.50 -20.51 -14.19
C GLY A 194 -6.14 -21.79 -13.66
N SER A 195 -5.40 -22.87 -13.61
CA SER A 195 -5.80 -24.10 -12.91
C SER A 195 -6.39 -23.73 -11.55
N ALA A 196 -7.61 -24.22 -11.24
CA ALA A 196 -8.33 -23.95 -9.99
C ALA A 196 -7.66 -24.62 -8.76
N SER A 197 -6.34 -24.64 -8.72
CA SER A 197 -5.55 -25.25 -7.66
C SER A 197 -4.85 -24.18 -6.83
N GLY A 198 -5.05 -24.20 -5.51
CA GLY A 198 -4.46 -23.29 -4.57
C GLY A 198 -5.46 -22.41 -3.85
N PHE A 199 -4.96 -21.53 -3.01
CA PHE A 199 -5.71 -20.52 -2.30
C PHE A 199 -5.08 -19.16 -2.49
N SER A 200 -5.85 -18.22 -2.99
CA SER A 200 -5.40 -16.86 -3.25
C SER A 200 -6.03 -15.86 -2.28
N VAL A 201 -5.32 -14.79 -1.98
CA VAL A 201 -5.87 -13.61 -1.32
C VAL A 201 -5.57 -12.40 -2.21
N HIS A 202 -6.59 -11.97 -2.95
CA HIS A 202 -6.48 -10.76 -3.78
C HIS A 202 -7.42 -9.69 -3.22
N LEU A 203 -6.84 -8.66 -2.64
CA LEU A 203 -7.58 -7.48 -2.19
C LEU A 203 -7.65 -6.45 -3.31
N GLY A 204 -8.79 -5.86 -3.53
CA GLY A 204 -9.00 -4.75 -4.45
C GLY A 204 -10.41 -4.19 -4.34
N SER A 205 -10.68 -3.08 -5.02
CA SER A 205 -12.01 -2.46 -5.03
C SER A 205 -13.03 -3.35 -5.73
N THR A 206 -14.24 -3.43 -5.16
CA THR A 206 -15.33 -4.22 -5.74
C THR A 206 -16.65 -3.44 -5.71
N SER A 207 -17.69 -3.98 -6.34
CA SER A 207 -18.99 -3.30 -6.51
C SER A 207 -18.82 -1.90 -7.12
N CYS A 208 -17.95 -1.82 -8.12
CA CYS A 208 -17.66 -0.58 -8.82
C CYS A 208 -18.71 -0.31 -9.92
N ALA A 209 -19.28 0.90 -9.91
CA ALA A 209 -20.29 1.33 -10.88
C ALA A 209 -19.64 1.64 -12.23
N SER A 210 -19.75 0.72 -13.17
CA SER A 210 -19.24 0.86 -14.53
C SER A 210 -20.24 0.30 -15.55
N ALA A 211 -20.25 0.87 -16.74
CA ALA A 211 -21.06 0.38 -17.86
C ALA A 211 -20.60 -1.00 -18.35
N SER A 212 -19.32 -1.34 -18.17
CA SER A 212 -18.75 -2.62 -18.58
C SER A 212 -17.43 -2.89 -17.88
N LYS A 213 -16.90 -4.12 -18.02
CA LYS A 213 -15.57 -4.49 -17.48
C LYS A 213 -14.40 -3.74 -18.15
N THR A 214 -14.65 -3.12 -19.29
CA THR A 214 -13.68 -2.36 -20.08
C THR A 214 -13.84 -0.85 -19.96
N THR A 215 -14.68 -0.39 -19.05
CA THR A 215 -14.93 1.03 -18.79
C THR A 215 -14.56 1.34 -17.34
N ALA A 216 -13.79 2.40 -17.12
CA ALA A 216 -13.45 2.86 -15.79
C ALA A 216 -14.73 3.23 -15.00
N PRO A 217 -14.86 2.81 -13.73
CA PRO A 217 -16.02 3.12 -12.93
C PRO A 217 -15.99 4.58 -12.44
N THR A 218 -17.15 5.08 -12.03
CA THR A 218 -17.29 6.38 -11.40
C THR A 218 -17.20 6.34 -9.88
N ALA A 219 -17.49 5.18 -9.28
CA ALA A 219 -17.38 4.94 -7.84
C ALA A 219 -17.33 3.43 -7.55
N CYS A 220 -16.80 3.06 -6.37
CA CYS A 220 -16.86 1.70 -5.84
C CYS A 220 -17.54 1.71 -4.47
N GLN A 221 -18.55 0.87 -4.28
CA GLN A 221 -19.24 0.73 -2.99
C GLN A 221 -18.33 0.05 -1.95
N GLN A 222 -17.44 -0.83 -2.42
CA GLN A 222 -16.44 -1.51 -1.60
C GLN A 222 -15.04 -1.05 -2.06
N PRO A 223 -14.53 0.07 -1.57
CA PRO A 223 -13.20 0.57 -1.95
C PRO A 223 -12.06 -0.33 -1.45
N ASN A 224 -12.29 -1.10 -0.38
CA ASN A 224 -11.39 -2.12 0.19
C ASN A 224 -9.93 -1.64 0.43
N ARG A 225 -9.75 -0.36 0.74
CA ARG A 225 -8.48 0.24 1.09
C ARG A 225 -8.30 0.18 2.62
N VAL A 226 -7.17 -0.30 3.10
CA VAL A 226 -6.91 -0.52 4.53
C VAL A 226 -5.94 0.55 5.04
N VAL A 227 -6.39 1.40 5.94
CA VAL A 227 -5.52 2.33 6.65
C VAL A 227 -4.80 1.58 7.76
N VAL A 228 -3.47 1.65 7.74
CA VAL A 228 -2.60 1.04 8.75
C VAL A 228 -1.92 2.15 9.54
N ASP A 229 -2.01 2.08 10.87
CA ASP A 229 -1.49 3.11 11.77
C ASP A 229 -0.60 2.46 12.85
N PHE A 230 0.64 2.90 12.93
CA PHE A 230 1.60 2.51 13.94
C PHE A 230 2.03 3.73 14.75
N PRO A 231 1.38 4.02 15.89
CA PRO A 231 1.68 5.20 16.69
C PRO A 231 3.08 5.18 17.33
N ALA A 232 3.68 3.99 17.42
CA ALA A 232 5.04 3.79 17.91
C ALA A 232 5.91 3.14 16.83
N PHE A 233 6.47 3.96 15.93
CA PHE A 233 7.32 3.52 14.84
C PHE A 233 8.56 4.42 14.71
N ASN A 234 9.74 3.81 14.70
CA ASN A 234 11.00 4.49 14.43
C ASN A 234 11.54 4.03 13.07
N VAL A 235 11.57 4.94 12.10
CA VAL A 235 11.95 4.66 10.71
C VAL A 235 13.38 4.09 10.58
N ASN A 236 14.28 4.42 11.49
CA ASN A 236 15.66 3.95 11.47
C ASN A 236 15.87 2.57 12.12
N LYS A 237 14.92 2.11 12.95
CA LYS A 237 15.07 0.90 13.75
C LYS A 237 14.11 -0.20 13.32
N HIS A 238 12.86 0.17 13.06
CA HIS A 238 11.79 -0.80 12.87
C HIS A 238 11.65 -1.24 11.41
N VAL A 239 11.03 -2.40 11.25
CA VAL A 239 10.60 -2.98 9.96
C VAL A 239 9.11 -3.26 10.07
N VAL A 240 8.35 -2.91 9.05
CA VAL A 240 6.94 -3.32 8.92
C VAL A 240 6.92 -4.74 8.37
N VAL A 241 6.35 -5.67 9.11
CA VAL A 241 6.21 -7.07 8.70
C VAL A 241 4.80 -7.28 8.18
N ALA A 242 4.67 -7.72 6.92
CA ALA A 242 3.44 -8.21 6.34
C ALA A 242 3.40 -9.74 6.47
N ASP A 243 2.61 -10.27 7.41
CA ASP A 243 2.47 -11.71 7.65
C ASP A 243 1.08 -12.19 7.25
N ILE A 244 1.02 -13.04 6.24
CA ILE A 244 -0.26 -13.57 5.74
C ILE A 244 -0.83 -14.67 6.65
N GLY A 245 -0.02 -15.33 7.46
CA GLY A 245 -0.46 -16.43 8.34
C GLY A 245 -1.63 -16.05 9.25
N PRO A 246 -1.57 -14.96 10.04
CA PRO A 246 -2.68 -14.48 10.85
C PRO A 246 -3.97 -14.22 10.05
N VAL A 247 -3.85 -13.69 8.82
CA VAL A 247 -5.00 -13.44 7.94
C VAL A 247 -5.68 -14.74 7.53
N LEU A 248 -4.90 -15.79 7.27
CA LEU A 248 -5.38 -17.11 6.88
C LEU A 248 -5.85 -17.98 8.05
N SER A 249 -5.57 -17.61 9.28
CA SER A 249 -5.72 -18.45 10.48
C SER A 249 -7.13 -19.06 10.68
N LYS A 250 -8.16 -18.36 10.20
CA LYS A 250 -9.57 -18.79 10.29
C LYS A 250 -10.16 -19.25 8.96
N ALA A 251 -9.35 -19.27 7.89
CA ALA A 251 -9.79 -19.74 6.57
C ALA A 251 -9.59 -21.24 6.42
N ASN A 252 -10.48 -21.90 5.67
CA ASN A 252 -10.19 -23.23 5.13
C ASN A 252 -9.45 -23.03 3.80
N VAL A 253 -8.13 -23.22 3.81
CA VAL A 253 -7.29 -22.97 2.63
C VAL A 253 -7.28 -24.13 1.63
N ASP A 254 -7.96 -25.24 1.93
CA ASP A 254 -7.98 -26.45 1.10
C ASP A 254 -9.28 -26.59 0.29
N ILE A 255 -10.29 -25.81 0.61
CA ILE A 255 -11.60 -25.85 -0.05
C ILE A 255 -11.93 -24.45 -0.55
N ASN A 256 -12.17 -24.36 -1.85
CA ASN A 256 -12.68 -23.13 -2.46
C ASN A 256 -14.20 -23.16 -2.56
N THR A 257 -14.85 -22.06 -2.34
CA THR A 257 -16.30 -21.92 -2.49
C THR A 257 -16.71 -22.22 -3.93
N PRO A 258 -17.62 -23.18 -4.18
CA PRO A 258 -18.06 -23.50 -5.54
C PRO A 258 -18.65 -22.29 -6.26
N GLY A 259 -18.26 -22.09 -7.53
CA GLY A 259 -18.75 -20.98 -8.36
C GLY A 259 -18.02 -19.64 -8.15
N THR A 260 -17.04 -19.58 -7.24
CA THR A 260 -16.16 -18.43 -7.05
C THR A 260 -14.74 -18.73 -7.58
N SER A 261 -13.89 -17.71 -7.63
CA SER A 261 -12.46 -17.90 -7.91
C SER A 261 -11.78 -18.56 -6.71
N PRO A 262 -10.65 -19.29 -6.90
CA PRO A 262 -9.94 -19.91 -5.78
C PRO A 262 -9.51 -18.90 -4.71
N GLY A 263 -9.89 -19.15 -3.45
CA GLY A 263 -9.65 -18.27 -2.31
C GLY A 263 -10.46 -16.97 -2.36
N CYS A 264 -10.04 -15.98 -1.61
CA CYS A 264 -10.76 -14.71 -1.49
C CYS A 264 -10.28 -13.67 -2.51
N MET A 265 -11.16 -13.28 -3.43
CA MET A 265 -10.92 -12.22 -4.43
C MET A 265 -11.66 -10.91 -4.12
N SER A 266 -12.05 -10.67 -2.88
CA SER A 266 -12.79 -9.48 -2.41
C SER A 266 -14.23 -9.32 -2.94
N PHE A 267 -14.70 -10.14 -3.86
CA PHE A 267 -16.05 -10.03 -4.42
C PHE A 267 -17.12 -10.44 -3.41
N LEU A 268 -18.21 -9.68 -3.37
CA LEU A 268 -19.35 -10.01 -2.50
C LEU A 268 -19.96 -11.38 -2.87
N GLY A 269 -20.41 -12.13 -1.85
CA GLY A 269 -20.99 -13.46 -2.02
C GLY A 269 -19.97 -14.60 -1.99
N ASP A 270 -18.69 -14.31 -1.97
CA ASP A 270 -17.63 -15.31 -1.82
C ASP A 270 -17.44 -15.68 -0.35
N ALA A 271 -17.76 -16.94 0.02
CA ALA A 271 -17.67 -17.36 1.41
C ALA A 271 -16.22 -17.47 1.91
N ASP A 272 -15.24 -17.62 1.01
CA ASP A 272 -13.83 -17.67 1.37
C ASP A 272 -13.33 -16.32 1.91
N CYS A 273 -14.01 -15.22 1.56
CA CYS A 273 -13.68 -13.87 2.04
C CYS A 273 -14.20 -13.56 3.47
N LYS A 274 -15.13 -14.34 4.02
CA LYS A 274 -15.80 -14.03 5.30
C LYS A 274 -14.85 -13.87 6.48
N THR A 275 -13.76 -14.61 6.49
CA THR A 275 -12.75 -14.55 7.55
C THR A 275 -11.55 -13.70 7.17
N ILE A 276 -11.23 -13.62 5.87
CA ILE A 276 -10.09 -12.91 5.32
C ILE A 276 -10.29 -11.38 5.41
N MET A 277 -11.43 -10.87 4.92
CA MET A 277 -11.67 -9.43 4.89
C MET A 277 -11.69 -8.79 6.30
N PRO A 278 -12.38 -9.36 7.32
CA PRO A 278 -12.26 -8.86 8.68
C PRO A 278 -10.85 -8.93 9.25
N ALA A 279 -10.07 -9.96 8.92
CA ALA A 279 -8.67 -10.07 9.35
C ALA A 279 -7.74 -9.04 8.66
N LEU A 280 -8.13 -8.54 7.49
CA LEU A 280 -7.49 -7.40 6.84
C LEU A 280 -7.95 -6.05 7.41
N GLY A 281 -8.93 -6.01 8.31
CA GLY A 281 -9.47 -4.79 8.90
C GLY A 281 -10.64 -4.19 8.12
N LEU A 282 -11.30 -4.97 7.26
CA LEU A 282 -12.39 -4.52 6.40
C LEU A 282 -13.71 -5.19 6.78
N PRO A 283 -14.85 -4.49 6.68
CA PRO A 283 -16.15 -5.14 6.76
C PRO A 283 -16.39 -6.02 5.53
N TYR A 284 -17.15 -7.08 5.69
CA TYR A 284 -17.52 -7.95 4.57
C TYR A 284 -18.91 -8.54 4.77
N MET A 285 -19.86 -8.19 3.90
CA MET A 285 -21.27 -8.57 4.02
C MET A 285 -21.84 -8.21 5.41
N ASP A 286 -22.25 -9.21 6.19
CA ASP A 286 -22.74 -9.10 7.56
C ASP A 286 -21.64 -9.10 8.65
N HIS A 287 -20.38 -9.33 8.24
CA HIS A 287 -19.23 -9.32 9.15
C HIS A 287 -18.67 -7.92 9.32
N GLN A 288 -18.52 -7.49 10.57
CA GLN A 288 -17.87 -6.21 10.88
C GLN A 288 -16.36 -6.27 10.63
N ALA A 289 -15.76 -5.11 10.38
CA ALA A 289 -14.31 -4.97 10.30
C ALA A 289 -13.67 -5.45 11.62
N GLY A 290 -12.70 -6.33 11.52
CA GLY A 290 -11.83 -6.70 12.61
C GLY A 290 -10.65 -5.73 12.79
N LYS A 291 -9.78 -6.02 13.75
CA LYS A 291 -8.45 -5.42 13.77
C LYS A 291 -7.60 -6.05 12.66
N GLN A 292 -6.95 -5.23 11.83
CA GLN A 292 -6.05 -5.75 10.81
C GLN A 292 -4.94 -6.61 11.42
N GLN A 293 -4.65 -7.75 10.81
CA GLN A 293 -3.71 -8.77 11.28
C GLN A 293 -2.54 -9.00 10.31
N LEU A 294 -2.58 -8.35 9.14
CA LEU A 294 -1.54 -8.49 8.12
C LEU A 294 -0.24 -7.82 8.54
N PHE A 295 -0.32 -6.60 9.09
CA PHE A 295 0.85 -5.80 9.38
C PHE A 295 1.14 -5.71 10.88
N SER A 296 2.43 -5.82 11.21
CA SER A 296 3.00 -5.60 12.54
C SER A 296 4.34 -4.87 12.43
N VAL A 297 4.90 -4.44 13.56
CA VAL A 297 6.21 -3.77 13.64
C VAL A 297 7.17 -4.65 14.43
N LYS A 298 8.37 -4.84 13.90
CA LYS A 298 9.50 -5.51 14.56
C LYS A 298 10.72 -4.60 14.63
#